data_5fc26ea14f8109b6aa8cb16fc9450963
#
_entry.id   5fc26ea14f8109b6aa8cb16fc9450963
#
_cell.length_a   1.000
_cell.length_b   1.000
_cell.length_c   1.000
_cell.angle_alpha   90.00
_cell.angle_beta   90.00
_cell.angle_gamma   90.00
#
_symmetry.space_group_name_H-M   'P 1'
#
loop_
_entity.id
_entity.type
_entity.pdbx_description
1 polymer ?
#
loop_
_entity_poly.entity_id
_entity_poly.type
_entity_poly.pdbx_seq_one_letter_code
_entity_poly.pdbx_strand_id
1 'polypeptide(L)'
;MGTFHRNKSPLHGITVVVDTTGPEVFVGRCDDEDERGIVLDDVDVHCDGEDGRSKQQYVERAARVGTWKKHDRLFIPRQRVASVRRLGDF
;
A
#
# COMPACT_ATOMS: atom_id res chain seq x y z
N MET A 1 -16.61 -19.04 -17.20
CA MET A 1 -16.22 -18.79 -16.91
C MET A 1 -15.62 -18.21 -16.53
N GLY A 2 -15.42 -18.02 -16.71
CA GLY A 2 -14.71 -17.50 -16.31
C GLY A 2 -14.25 -16.84 -16.07
N THR A 3 -14.26 -16.70 -16.08
CA THR A 3 -13.86 -16.15 -15.79
C THR A 3 -13.42 -15.66 -15.24
N PHE A 4 -13.32 -15.72 -15.20
CA PHE A 4 -13.03 -15.40 -14.64
C PHE A 4 -12.42 -14.81 -13.96
N HIS A 5 -12.07 -14.88 -13.81
CA HIS A 5 -11.59 -14.44 -13.28
C HIS A 5 -11.00 -13.68 -12.91
N ARG A 6 -10.70 -13.92 -12.48
CA ARG A 6 -10.33 -13.34 -12.55
C ARG A 6 -10.16 -12.25 -12.31
N ASN A 7 -10.53 -12.38 -11.51
CA ASN A 7 -10.58 -10.92 -11.63
C ASN A 7 -9.77 -10.27 -10.53
N LYS A 8 -8.74 -9.57 -10.92
CA LYS A 8 -7.93 -8.79 -10.00
C LYS A 8 -8.67 -7.49 -9.65
N SER A 9 -8.28 -6.86 -8.53
CA SER A 9 -8.73 -5.55 -8.14
C SER A 9 -8.48 -4.51 -9.26
N PRO A 10 -9.33 -3.47 -9.39
CA PRO A 10 -9.04 -2.36 -10.29
C PRO A 10 -7.69 -1.68 -10.03
N LEU A 11 -7.13 -1.85 -8.83
CA LEU A 11 -5.84 -1.28 -8.47
C LEU A 11 -4.66 -2.21 -8.81
N HIS A 12 -4.93 -3.39 -9.39
CA HIS A 12 -3.88 -4.34 -9.72
C HIS A 12 -2.79 -3.67 -10.59
N GLY A 13 -1.54 -3.82 -10.17
CA GLY A 13 -0.39 -3.26 -10.87
C GLY A 13 -0.09 -1.81 -10.54
N ILE A 14 -0.93 -1.15 -9.76
CA ILE A 14 -0.79 0.27 -9.42
C ILE A 14 -0.08 0.38 -8.07
N THR A 15 0.86 1.33 -7.96
CA THR A 15 1.47 1.63 -6.67
C THR A 15 0.50 2.41 -5.81
N VAL A 16 0.22 1.88 -4.63
CA VAL A 16 -0.77 2.43 -3.71
C VAL A 16 -0.14 2.74 -2.36
N VAL A 17 -0.85 3.60 -1.62
CA VAL A 17 -0.57 3.90 -0.23
C VAL A 17 -1.64 3.24 0.60
N VAL A 18 -1.24 2.34 1.50
CA VAL A 18 -2.17 1.71 2.43
C VAL A 18 -1.91 2.30 3.80
N ASP A 19 -2.83 3.17 4.24
CA ASP A 19 -2.79 3.67 5.59
C ASP A 19 -3.47 2.67 6.51
N THR A 20 -2.96 2.56 7.72
CA THR A 20 -3.48 1.59 8.68
C THR A 20 -4.06 2.30 9.89
N THR A 21 -4.80 1.52 10.69
CA THR A 21 -5.35 2.01 11.96
C THR A 21 -4.28 2.15 13.03
N GLY A 22 -3.08 1.57 12.79
CA GLY A 22 -1.93 1.69 13.67
C GLY A 22 -0.94 2.73 13.16
N PRO A 23 0.30 2.69 13.64
CA PRO A 23 1.32 3.68 13.25
C PRO A 23 1.92 3.45 11.87
N GLU A 24 1.69 2.28 11.25
CA GLU A 24 2.33 1.95 9.98
C GLU A 24 1.56 2.52 8.79
N VAL A 25 2.31 2.90 7.75
CA VAL A 25 1.78 3.17 6.42
C VAL A 25 2.66 2.41 5.43
N PHE A 26 2.03 1.80 4.44
CA PHE A 26 2.72 0.97 3.44
C PHE A 26 2.60 1.61 2.07
N VAL A 27 3.67 1.52 1.28
CA VAL A 27 3.66 1.90 -0.12
C VAL A 27 4.17 0.71 -0.91
N GLY A 28 3.37 0.25 -1.86
CA GLY A 28 3.74 -0.90 -2.68
C GLY A 28 2.82 -1.03 -3.86
N ARG A 29 3.18 -1.95 -4.75
CA ARG A 29 2.37 -2.22 -5.93
C ARG A 29 1.28 -3.21 -5.56
N CYS A 30 0.04 -2.84 -5.80
CA CYS A 30 -1.11 -3.70 -5.49
C CYS A 30 -1.12 -4.91 -6.41
N ASP A 31 -1.09 -6.11 -5.83
CA ASP A 31 -1.30 -7.34 -6.60
C ASP A 31 -2.77 -7.70 -6.61
N ASP A 32 -3.40 -7.67 -5.44
CA ASP A 32 -4.81 -8.02 -5.34
C ASP A 32 -5.40 -7.42 -4.07
N GLU A 33 -6.71 -7.20 -4.10
CA GLU A 33 -7.45 -6.66 -2.96
C GLU A 33 -8.84 -7.27 -2.95
N ASP A 34 -9.26 -7.77 -1.78
CA ASP A 34 -10.63 -8.27 -1.57
C ASP A 34 -11.05 -7.97 -0.13
N GLU A 35 -12.17 -8.58 0.30
CA GLU A 35 -12.73 -8.34 1.62
C GLU A 35 -11.81 -8.84 2.75
N ARG A 36 -10.86 -9.72 2.46
CA ARG A 36 -9.92 -10.23 3.46
C ARG A 36 -8.77 -9.26 3.71
N GLY A 37 -8.39 -8.50 2.70
CA GLY A 37 -7.29 -7.56 2.81
C GLY A 37 -6.67 -7.24 1.46
N ILE A 38 -5.44 -6.76 1.52
CA ILE A 38 -4.71 -6.35 0.32
C ILE A 38 -3.32 -6.97 0.30
N VAL A 39 -2.91 -7.43 -0.89
CA VAL A 39 -1.58 -7.99 -1.13
C VAL A 39 -0.78 -6.96 -1.93
N LEU A 40 0.38 -6.60 -1.41
CA LEU A 40 1.30 -5.66 -2.06
C LEU A 40 2.60 -6.35 -2.42
N ASP A 41 3.18 -5.93 -3.54
CA ASP A 41 4.52 -6.33 -3.97
C ASP A 41 5.47 -5.14 -3.84
N ASP A 42 6.76 -5.44 -3.58
CA ASP A 42 7.82 -4.44 -3.49
C ASP A 42 7.44 -3.33 -2.49
N VAL A 43 7.27 -3.72 -1.24
CA VAL A 43 6.62 -2.90 -0.22
C VAL A 43 7.64 -2.18 0.64
N ASP A 44 7.47 -0.87 0.80
CA ASP A 44 8.13 -0.10 1.84
C ASP A 44 7.14 0.16 2.97
N VAL A 45 7.64 0.30 4.18
CA VAL A 45 6.83 0.60 5.36
C VAL A 45 7.47 1.71 6.15
N HIS A 46 6.62 2.60 6.66
CA HIS A 46 7.04 3.72 7.51
C HIS A 46 6.15 3.74 8.74
N CYS A 47 6.77 3.94 9.91
CA CYS A 47 6.02 4.16 11.14
C CYS A 47 5.94 5.65 11.42
N ASP A 48 4.75 6.10 11.81
CA ASP A 48 4.51 7.52 12.09
C ASP A 48 5.54 8.05 13.09
N GLY A 49 6.23 9.12 12.70
CA GLY A 49 7.30 9.71 13.53
C GLY A 49 8.69 9.15 13.27
N GLU A 50 8.81 8.06 12.55
CA GLU A 50 10.12 7.47 12.22
C GLU A 50 10.93 8.46 11.41
N ASP A 51 12.21 8.62 11.75
CA ASP A 51 13.11 9.60 11.12
C ASP A 51 12.56 11.02 11.17
N GLY A 52 11.72 11.32 12.17
CA GLY A 52 11.13 12.64 12.32
C GLY A 52 10.03 12.96 11.33
N ARG A 53 9.53 11.97 10.57
CA ARG A 53 8.50 12.17 9.57
C ARG A 53 7.17 11.57 10.02
N SER A 54 6.10 12.35 9.82
CA SER A 54 4.74 11.83 9.94
C SER A 54 4.43 10.92 8.75
N LYS A 55 3.32 10.16 8.85
CA LYS A 55 2.83 9.37 7.71
C LYS A 55 2.65 10.24 6.48
N GLN A 56 2.05 11.42 6.64
CA GLN A 56 1.80 12.31 5.52
C GLN A 56 3.10 12.78 4.88
N GLN A 57 4.08 13.19 5.69
CA GLN A 57 5.38 13.63 5.18
C GLN A 57 6.08 12.52 4.42
N TYR A 58 6.01 11.29 4.96
CA TYR A 58 6.60 10.14 4.31
C TYR A 58 5.95 9.88 2.93
N VAL A 59 4.62 9.89 2.89
CA VAL A 59 3.89 9.61 1.65
C VAL A 59 4.17 10.69 0.59
N GLU A 60 4.20 11.96 0.99
CA GLU A 60 4.48 13.05 0.07
C GLU A 60 5.89 12.91 -0.52
N ARG A 61 6.86 12.52 0.31
CA ARG A 61 8.20 12.27 -0.18
C ARG A 61 8.24 11.06 -1.11
N ALA A 62 7.53 9.99 -0.77
CA ALA A 62 7.46 8.80 -1.61
C ALA A 62 6.90 9.13 -2.99
N ALA A 63 5.90 10.00 -3.04
CA ALA A 63 5.28 10.40 -4.30
C ALA A 63 6.26 11.17 -5.19
N ARG A 64 7.22 11.90 -4.59
CA ARG A 64 8.20 12.69 -5.34
C ARG A 64 9.41 11.88 -5.77
N VAL A 65 9.95 11.06 -4.87
CA VAL A 65 11.27 10.46 -5.08
C VAL A 65 11.25 8.94 -5.05
N GLY A 66 10.08 8.34 -4.81
CA GLY A 66 9.96 6.89 -4.75
C GLY A 66 10.32 6.33 -3.38
N THR A 67 10.32 5.02 -3.29
CA THR A 67 10.59 4.29 -2.06
C THR A 67 11.60 3.19 -2.30
N TRP A 68 12.15 2.65 -1.21
CA TRP A 68 13.01 1.46 -1.22
C TRP A 68 12.21 0.32 -0.61
N LYS A 69 12.06 -0.77 -1.34
CA LYS A 69 11.32 -1.91 -0.81
C LYS A 69 12.05 -2.52 0.39
N LYS A 70 11.27 -2.89 1.40
CA LYS A 70 11.72 -3.64 2.56
C LYS A 70 11.20 -5.07 2.54
N HIS A 71 10.13 -5.30 1.79
CA HIS A 71 9.51 -6.62 1.66
C HIS A 71 9.19 -6.88 0.20
N ASP A 72 9.42 -8.11 -0.25
CA ASP A 72 9.08 -8.49 -1.63
C ASP A 72 7.56 -8.59 -1.80
N ARG A 73 6.87 -9.06 -0.76
CA ARG A 73 5.43 -9.27 -0.81
C ARG A 73 4.87 -9.24 0.60
N LEU A 74 3.72 -8.60 0.77
CA LEU A 74 3.11 -8.45 2.09
C LEU A 74 1.60 -8.44 1.97
N PHE A 75 0.94 -9.15 2.89
CA PHE A 75 -0.52 -9.13 3.02
C PHE A 75 -0.89 -8.28 4.22
N ILE A 76 -1.84 -7.35 4.01
CA ILE A 76 -2.35 -6.48 5.07
C ILE A 76 -3.82 -6.83 5.28
N PRO A 77 -4.18 -7.37 6.47
CA PRO A 77 -5.57 -7.74 6.76
C PRO A 77 -6.50 -6.54 6.70
N ARG A 78 -7.73 -6.77 6.25
CA ARG A 78 -8.72 -5.71 6.06
C ARG A 78 -8.94 -4.88 7.34
N GLN A 79 -8.97 -5.53 8.50
CA GLN A 79 -9.22 -4.81 9.74
C GLN A 79 -8.11 -3.82 10.10
N ARG A 80 -6.94 -3.94 9.50
CA ARG A 80 -5.86 -2.98 9.71
C ARG A 80 -5.88 -1.84 8.72
N VAL A 81 -6.61 -1.99 7.61
CA VAL A 81 -6.61 -1.00 6.52
C VAL A 81 -7.53 0.16 6.87
N ALA A 82 -6.99 1.36 6.97
CA ALA A 82 -7.78 2.58 7.13
C ALA A 82 -8.17 3.16 5.78
N SER A 83 -7.24 3.15 4.82
CA SER A 83 -7.53 3.64 3.47
C SER A 83 -6.53 3.07 2.48
N VAL A 84 -6.93 3.02 1.22
CA VAL A 84 -6.07 2.64 0.10
C VAL A 84 -6.21 3.73 -0.96
N ARG A 85 -5.10 4.37 -1.33
CA ARG A 85 -5.10 5.44 -2.32
C ARG A 85 -3.93 5.25 -3.26
N ARG A 86 -4.07 5.72 -4.49
CA ARG A 86 -2.96 5.65 -5.46
C ARG A 86 -1.88 6.64 -5.06
N LEU A 87 -0.62 6.20 -5.10
CA LEU A 87 0.50 7.08 -4.78
C LEU A 87 0.54 8.29 -5.71
N GLY A 88 0.20 8.08 -6.97
CA GLY A 88 0.20 9.15 -7.96
C GLY A 88 -0.78 10.28 -7.70
N ASP A 89 -1.71 10.09 -6.76
CA ASP A 89 -2.69 11.12 -6.40
C ASP A 89 -2.21 12.05 -5.27
N PHE A 90 -1.00 11.83 -4.78
CA PHE A 90 -0.41 12.68 -3.73
C PHE A 90 0.48 13.76 -4.30
#